data_3435506f32a7821f9bf6f8367f332b4b
#
_entry.id   3435506f32a7821f9bf6f8367f332b4b
#
_cell.length_a   1.000
_cell.length_b   1.000
_cell.length_c   1.000
_cell.angle_alpha   90.00
_cell.angle_beta   90.00
_cell.angle_gamma   90.00
#
_symmetry.space_group_name_H-M   'P 1'
#
loop_
_entity.id
_entity.type
_entity.pdbx_description
1 polymer ?
#
loop_
_entity_poly.entity_id
_entity_poly.type
_entity_poly.pdbx_seq_one_letter_code
_entity_poly.pdbx_strand_id
1 'polypeptide(L)'
;QRSLVGSEMFIRDRFIGRAHASLLSSNSNGTGTFQANIPDDARIIHLIANYSQWDSFDERAAMQKDEREIIPSLNSTNLVFWGRQTISSANDTPNVTLYRNLAKVTVETEATNFEVTGYALCNYASNGTVAPFNPNAPATPFTLIDGTPTLPRSPISKIDQTETDCNMDAKYMFENENYSNDQTYIIIKGKLTGKTEELYYKIQLLDTDKKPYPVMRNYHYKVVIKSFSESANGSTEFADAKTSEPSNNIYAEIFKESPSISDNNNNVLTVSRLHFLFTQAGTLKVSAQYTANGVTDNSKISVSIAEDQGSILHN
;
A
#
# COMPACT_ATOMS: atom_id res chain seq x y z
N GLN A 1 -5.23 -19.08 -7.71
CA GLN A 1 -4.60 -17.81 -8.12
C GLN A 1 -4.20 -17.96 -9.59
N ARG A 2 -4.79 -17.18 -10.48
CA ARG A 2 -4.37 -17.11 -11.88
C ARG A 2 -3.39 -15.95 -12.01
N SER A 3 -2.17 -16.23 -12.37
CA SER A 3 -1.14 -15.22 -12.67
C SER A 3 -1.01 -15.10 -14.18
N LEU A 4 -0.82 -13.89 -14.67
CA LEU A 4 -0.66 -13.60 -16.08
C LEU A 4 0.70 -12.95 -16.34
N VAL A 5 1.38 -13.39 -17.38
CA VAL A 5 2.62 -12.79 -17.88
C VAL A 5 2.33 -12.18 -19.24
N GLY A 6 2.55 -10.88 -19.40
CA GLY A 6 2.61 -10.22 -20.68
C GLY A 6 4.05 -9.92 -21.05
N SER A 7 4.42 -9.98 -22.31
CA SER A 7 5.78 -9.74 -22.76
C SER A 7 5.82 -8.67 -23.86
N GLU A 8 6.84 -7.81 -23.84
CA GLU A 8 7.01 -6.70 -24.79
C GLU A 8 8.42 -6.66 -25.40
N MET A 9 8.55 -6.20 -26.62
CA MET A 9 9.81 -6.12 -27.36
C MET A 9 10.28 -4.69 -27.60
N PHE A 10 11.61 -4.47 -27.45
CA PHE A 10 12.32 -3.22 -27.67
C PHE A 10 12.58 -2.94 -29.17
N ILE A 11 11.65 -2.42 -29.90
CA ILE A 11 11.91 -1.47 -31.00
C ILE A 11 10.86 -0.36 -30.99
N ARG A 12 9.94 -0.38 -30.10
CA ARG A 12 8.93 0.59 -29.65
C ARG A 12 7.95 -0.19 -28.80
N ASP A 13 8.24 -0.36 -27.55
CA ASP A 13 7.30 -0.70 -26.45
C ASP A 13 5.96 -1.29 -26.90
N ARG A 14 5.99 -2.34 -27.72
CA ARG A 14 4.78 -2.96 -28.25
C ARG A 14 4.44 -4.21 -27.48
N PHE A 15 3.18 -4.33 -27.16
CA PHE A 15 2.61 -5.58 -26.67
C PHE A 15 2.74 -6.68 -27.74
N ILE A 16 3.32 -7.83 -27.39
CA ILE A 16 3.52 -8.96 -28.32
C ILE A 16 2.70 -10.19 -27.97
N GLY A 17 2.18 -10.27 -26.76
CA GLY A 17 1.32 -11.37 -26.35
C GLY A 17 1.13 -11.47 -24.85
N ARG A 18 0.25 -12.35 -24.44
CA ARG A 18 0.06 -12.73 -23.06
C ARG A 18 0.17 -14.24 -22.89
N ALA A 19 0.58 -14.63 -21.69
CA ALA A 19 0.62 -16.02 -21.29
C ALA A 19 0.05 -16.21 -19.90
N HIS A 20 -0.55 -17.36 -19.64
CA HIS A 20 -0.91 -17.75 -18.29
C HIS A 20 0.30 -18.36 -17.60
N ALA A 21 0.64 -17.86 -16.43
CA ALA A 21 1.67 -18.45 -15.60
C ALA A 21 1.04 -19.46 -14.61
N SER A 22 1.66 -20.63 -14.52
CA SER A 22 1.31 -21.65 -13.54
C SER A 22 2.21 -21.55 -12.33
N LEU A 23 1.64 -21.56 -11.14
CA LEU A 23 2.39 -21.61 -9.88
C LEU A 23 2.97 -23.01 -9.73
N LEU A 24 4.30 -23.14 -9.69
CA LEU A 24 5.01 -24.40 -9.45
C LEU A 24 5.22 -24.65 -7.95
N SER A 25 5.59 -23.60 -7.21
CA SER A 25 5.81 -23.68 -5.77
C SER A 25 5.52 -22.35 -5.09
N SER A 26 5.16 -22.40 -3.82
CA SER A 26 5.03 -21.23 -2.97
C SER A 26 5.60 -21.51 -1.58
N ASN A 27 6.19 -20.52 -0.96
CA ASN A 27 6.76 -20.57 0.36
C ASN A 27 5.95 -19.71 1.33
N SER A 28 6.03 -20.00 2.61
CA SER A 28 5.32 -19.24 3.66
C SER A 28 5.81 -17.80 3.81
N ASN A 29 7.01 -17.47 3.30
CA ASN A 29 7.57 -16.12 3.28
C ASN A 29 7.01 -15.20 2.17
N GLY A 30 6.03 -15.67 1.40
CA GLY A 30 5.42 -14.90 0.30
C GLY A 30 6.17 -14.97 -1.03
N THR A 31 7.18 -15.86 -1.16
CA THR A 31 7.85 -16.14 -2.44
C THR A 31 7.19 -17.30 -3.16
N GLY A 32 7.34 -17.35 -4.49
CA GLY A 32 6.82 -18.45 -5.30
C GLY A 32 7.53 -18.53 -6.64
N THR A 33 7.54 -19.73 -7.22
CA THR A 33 8.05 -19.95 -8.57
C THR A 33 6.89 -20.14 -9.53
N PHE A 34 6.92 -19.41 -10.63
CA PHE A 34 5.92 -19.49 -11.69
C PHE A 34 6.59 -19.91 -12.99
N GLN A 35 5.83 -20.57 -13.84
CA GLN A 35 6.24 -20.91 -15.19
C GLN A 35 5.21 -20.41 -16.19
N ALA A 36 5.68 -19.82 -17.29
CA ALA A 36 4.86 -19.38 -18.40
C ALA A 36 5.60 -19.60 -19.72
N ASN A 37 4.85 -19.88 -20.78
CA ASN A 37 5.37 -19.90 -22.14
C ASN A 37 5.18 -18.51 -22.71
N ILE A 38 6.28 -17.83 -23.01
CA ILE A 38 6.29 -16.47 -23.58
C ILE A 38 6.96 -16.47 -24.95
N PRO A 39 6.66 -15.49 -25.83
CA PRO A 39 7.34 -15.37 -27.12
C PRO A 39 8.85 -15.20 -26.97
N ASP A 40 9.63 -15.78 -27.89
CA ASP A 40 11.10 -15.77 -27.88
C ASP A 40 11.71 -14.37 -28.03
N ASP A 41 10.96 -13.45 -28.60
CA ASP A 41 11.34 -12.05 -28.79
C ASP A 41 10.94 -11.14 -27.63
N ALA A 42 10.33 -11.68 -26.58
CA ALA A 42 10.04 -10.97 -25.36
C ALA A 42 11.29 -10.39 -24.71
N ARG A 43 11.22 -9.14 -24.26
CA ARG A 43 12.32 -8.45 -23.57
C ARG A 43 11.88 -7.82 -22.25
N ILE A 44 10.59 -7.55 -22.11
CA ILE A 44 9.97 -7.04 -20.90
C ILE A 44 8.79 -7.93 -20.59
N ILE A 45 8.68 -8.30 -19.32
CA ILE A 45 7.52 -9.02 -18.81
C ILE A 45 6.83 -8.20 -17.73
N HIS A 46 5.50 -8.14 -17.79
CA HIS A 46 4.65 -7.68 -16.70
C HIS A 46 3.94 -8.89 -16.09
N LEU A 47 4.14 -9.11 -14.80
CA LEU A 47 3.38 -10.11 -14.05
C LEU A 47 2.21 -9.42 -13.38
N ILE A 48 1.01 -9.93 -13.61
CA ILE A 48 -0.19 -9.41 -12.96
C ILE A 48 -0.96 -10.59 -12.36
N ALA A 49 -1.24 -10.52 -11.07
CA ALA A 49 -1.98 -11.55 -10.35
C ALA A 49 -3.25 -10.98 -9.72
N ASN A 50 -4.27 -11.83 -9.56
CA ASN A 50 -5.60 -11.49 -9.04
C ASN A 50 -6.39 -10.49 -9.90
N TYR A 51 -6.09 -10.34 -11.17
CA TYR A 51 -6.85 -9.51 -12.09
C TYR A 51 -7.85 -10.36 -12.87
N SER A 52 -9.14 -10.21 -12.57
CA SER A 52 -10.20 -11.08 -13.11
C SER A 52 -10.64 -10.72 -14.55
N GLN A 53 -10.28 -9.54 -15.03
CA GLN A 53 -10.76 -9.07 -16.35
C GLN A 53 -9.85 -9.47 -17.51
N TRP A 54 -8.85 -10.31 -17.28
CA TRP A 54 -7.94 -10.74 -18.33
C TRP A 54 -8.62 -11.57 -19.43
N ASP A 55 -9.67 -12.30 -19.11
CA ASP A 55 -10.38 -13.12 -20.09
C ASP A 55 -11.06 -12.26 -21.18
N SER A 56 -11.35 -10.99 -20.88
CA SER A 56 -11.91 -10.00 -21.81
C SER A 56 -10.86 -9.06 -22.45
N PHE A 57 -9.57 -9.29 -22.19
CA PHE A 57 -8.50 -8.44 -22.74
C PHE A 57 -8.35 -8.63 -24.25
N ASP A 58 -8.48 -7.53 -25.01
CA ASP A 58 -8.33 -7.52 -26.45
C ASP A 58 -6.84 -7.41 -26.84
N GLU A 59 -6.21 -8.55 -27.08
CA GLU A 59 -4.80 -8.62 -27.50
C GLU A 59 -4.54 -7.90 -28.82
N ARG A 60 -5.48 -7.97 -29.78
CA ARG A 60 -5.32 -7.33 -31.08
C ARG A 60 -5.30 -5.81 -30.94
N ALA A 61 -6.18 -5.25 -30.13
CA ALA A 61 -6.19 -3.83 -29.83
C ALA A 61 -4.94 -3.42 -29.03
N ALA A 62 -4.40 -4.29 -28.19
CA ALA A 62 -3.20 -4.05 -27.39
C ALA A 62 -1.92 -3.98 -28.23
N MET A 63 -1.81 -4.70 -29.35
CA MET A 63 -0.63 -4.71 -30.24
C MET A 63 -0.27 -3.33 -30.82
N GLN A 64 -1.16 -2.36 -30.75
CA GLN A 64 -0.93 -1.00 -31.24
C GLN A 64 -0.63 -0.01 -30.11
N LYS A 65 -0.63 -0.45 -28.86
CA LYS A 65 -0.51 0.37 -27.66
C LYS A 65 0.88 0.29 -27.05
N ASP A 66 1.29 1.37 -26.42
CA ASP A 66 2.49 1.41 -25.61
C ASP A 66 2.30 0.68 -24.26
N GLU A 67 3.38 0.46 -23.54
CA GLU A 67 3.43 -0.24 -22.24
C GLU A 67 2.46 0.36 -21.22
N ARG A 68 2.32 1.68 -21.17
CA ARG A 68 1.38 2.35 -20.26
C ARG A 68 -0.07 2.13 -20.65
N GLU A 69 -0.35 2.06 -21.94
CA GLU A 69 -1.71 1.94 -22.44
C GLU A 69 -2.29 0.54 -22.24
N ILE A 70 -1.45 -0.49 -22.19
CA ILE A 70 -1.87 -1.87 -21.93
C ILE A 70 -2.08 -2.14 -20.43
N ILE A 71 -1.44 -1.36 -19.54
CA ILE A 71 -1.64 -1.53 -18.10
C ILE A 71 -3.01 -0.97 -17.71
N PRO A 72 -3.91 -1.83 -17.19
CA PRO A 72 -5.29 -1.41 -16.97
C PRO A 72 -5.44 -0.43 -15.82
N SER A 73 -6.44 0.43 -15.95
CA SER A 73 -7.03 1.15 -14.82
C SER A 73 -8.10 0.29 -14.16
N LEU A 74 -8.32 0.49 -12.87
CA LEU A 74 -9.28 -0.25 -12.06
C LEU A 74 -10.31 0.71 -11.48
N ASN A 75 -11.57 0.30 -11.50
CA ASN A 75 -12.69 1.06 -10.93
C ASN A 75 -13.28 0.40 -9.66
N SER A 76 -12.53 -0.53 -9.08
CA SER A 76 -12.91 -1.21 -7.84
C SER A 76 -11.67 -1.52 -7.02
N THR A 77 -11.80 -1.52 -5.70
CA THR A 77 -10.71 -1.78 -4.74
C THR A 77 -10.34 -3.26 -4.66
N ASN A 78 -10.25 -3.95 -5.79
CA ASN A 78 -9.75 -5.31 -5.85
C ASN A 78 -8.24 -5.32 -5.71
N LEU A 79 -7.73 -6.18 -4.83
CA LEU A 79 -6.31 -6.34 -4.63
C LEU A 79 -5.68 -7.07 -5.82
N VAL A 80 -4.88 -6.35 -6.58
CA VAL A 80 -4.12 -6.85 -7.72
C VAL A 80 -2.64 -6.71 -7.41
N PHE A 81 -1.84 -7.67 -7.83
CA PHE A 81 -0.38 -7.61 -7.71
C PHE A 81 0.23 -7.41 -9.09
N TRP A 82 1.26 -6.59 -9.13
CA TRP A 82 1.97 -6.27 -10.35
C TRP A 82 3.47 -6.26 -10.12
N GLY A 83 4.23 -6.77 -11.10
CA GLY A 83 5.68 -6.64 -11.17
C GLY A 83 6.14 -6.57 -12.61
N ARG A 84 7.30 -5.96 -12.84
CA ARG A 84 7.92 -5.78 -14.15
C ARG A 84 9.38 -6.21 -14.11
N GLN A 85 9.82 -6.89 -15.15
CA GLN A 85 11.21 -7.31 -15.29
C GLN A 85 11.63 -7.29 -16.76
N THR A 86 12.87 -6.88 -16.99
CA THR A 86 13.55 -7.06 -18.28
C THR A 86 14.20 -8.44 -18.32
N ILE A 87 14.07 -9.09 -19.46
CA ILE A 87 14.67 -10.41 -19.73
C ILE A 87 15.54 -10.34 -20.99
N SER A 88 16.54 -11.18 -21.08
CA SER A 88 17.40 -11.32 -22.26
C SER A 88 16.89 -12.39 -23.22
N SER A 89 16.19 -13.39 -22.70
CA SER A 89 15.59 -14.47 -23.49
C SER A 89 14.33 -15.03 -22.83
N ALA A 90 13.52 -15.76 -23.61
CA ALA A 90 12.34 -16.45 -23.10
C ALA A 90 12.68 -17.57 -22.09
N ASN A 91 13.93 -18.03 -22.03
CA ASN A 91 14.40 -19.07 -21.10
C ASN A 91 14.99 -18.50 -19.80
N ASP A 92 14.97 -17.18 -19.63
CA ASP A 92 15.45 -16.56 -18.40
C ASP A 92 14.59 -16.96 -17.22
N THR A 93 15.20 -16.98 -16.03
CA THR A 93 14.54 -17.19 -14.75
C THR A 93 14.65 -15.93 -13.88
N PRO A 94 13.96 -14.85 -14.25
CA PRO A 94 14.08 -13.59 -13.55
C PRO A 94 13.39 -13.63 -12.18
N ASN A 95 13.95 -12.88 -11.23
CA ASN A 95 13.27 -12.59 -9.99
C ASN A 95 12.42 -11.32 -10.15
N VAL A 96 11.14 -11.42 -9.84
CA VAL A 96 10.21 -10.31 -9.99
C VAL A 96 9.54 -9.99 -8.65
N THR A 97 9.68 -8.76 -8.20
CA THR A 97 8.95 -8.27 -7.03
C THR A 97 7.54 -7.87 -7.44
N LEU A 98 6.55 -8.38 -6.74
CA LEU A 98 5.14 -8.03 -6.94
C LEU A 98 4.70 -6.98 -5.93
N TYR A 99 4.20 -5.87 -6.41
CA TYR A 99 3.63 -4.78 -5.62
C TYR A 99 2.11 -4.85 -5.63
N ARG A 100 1.50 -4.56 -4.49
CA ARG A 100 0.04 -4.38 -4.39
C ARG A 100 -0.36 -3.05 -5.01
N ASN A 101 -1.48 -3.03 -5.72
CA ASN A 101 -2.05 -1.82 -6.31
C ASN A 101 -2.72 -0.90 -5.29
N LEU A 102 -2.96 -1.38 -4.07
CA LEU A 102 -3.69 -0.68 -3.01
C LEU A 102 -2.80 -0.38 -1.82
N ALA A 103 -3.16 0.66 -1.10
CA ALA A 103 -2.78 0.90 0.28
C ALA A 103 -3.71 0.14 1.23
N LYS A 104 -3.16 -0.33 2.35
CA LYS A 104 -3.89 -0.97 3.45
C LYS A 104 -4.00 0.02 4.61
N VAL A 105 -5.15 0.05 5.28
CA VAL A 105 -5.37 0.82 6.50
C VAL A 105 -5.85 -0.11 7.60
N THR A 106 -5.32 0.05 8.81
CA THR A 106 -5.82 -0.58 10.03
C THR A 106 -5.85 0.43 11.16
N VAL A 107 -6.73 0.22 12.12
CA VAL A 107 -6.84 1.02 13.34
C VAL A 107 -6.64 0.12 14.54
N GLU A 108 -5.83 0.57 15.48
CA GLU A 108 -5.59 -0.09 16.76
C GLU A 108 -5.64 0.95 17.88
N THR A 109 -5.83 0.52 19.12
CA THR A 109 -5.78 1.40 20.29
C THR A 109 -4.78 0.91 21.32
N GLU A 110 -3.98 1.83 21.86
CA GLU A 110 -3.15 1.66 23.07
C GLU A 110 -3.74 2.50 24.23
N ALA A 111 -4.77 3.30 23.97
CA ALA A 111 -5.46 4.05 25.01
C ALA A 111 -6.24 3.10 25.93
N THR A 112 -5.97 3.14 27.22
CA THR A 112 -6.59 2.22 28.19
C THR A 112 -8.02 2.54 28.54
N ASN A 113 -8.46 3.77 28.23
CA ASN A 113 -9.81 4.25 28.53
C ASN A 113 -10.74 4.31 27.30
N PHE A 114 -10.32 3.78 26.14
CA PHE A 114 -11.08 3.81 24.92
C PHE A 114 -11.02 2.49 24.16
N GLU A 115 -12.18 1.96 23.79
CA GLU A 115 -12.35 0.76 22.99
C GLU A 115 -12.79 1.13 21.58
N VAL A 116 -12.01 0.77 20.56
CA VAL A 116 -12.40 0.89 19.15
C VAL A 116 -13.24 -0.33 18.79
N THR A 117 -14.46 -0.11 18.30
CA THR A 117 -15.37 -1.19 17.88
C THR A 117 -15.49 -1.30 16.37
N GLY A 118 -15.01 -0.29 15.62
CA GLY A 118 -14.98 -0.31 14.18
C GLY A 118 -14.40 0.98 13.60
N TYR A 119 -14.16 0.98 12.30
CA TYR A 119 -13.78 2.17 11.55
C TYR A 119 -14.18 2.04 10.07
N ALA A 120 -14.33 3.19 9.42
CA ALA A 120 -14.63 3.29 7.99
C ALA A 120 -13.75 4.35 7.32
N LEU A 121 -13.40 4.14 6.05
CA LEU A 121 -12.73 5.12 5.22
C LEU A 121 -13.75 6.04 4.55
N CYS A 122 -13.44 7.32 4.51
CA CYS A 122 -14.24 8.33 3.83
C CYS A 122 -13.38 9.19 2.91
N ASN A 123 -13.99 9.65 1.85
CA ASN A 123 -13.33 10.44 0.80
C ASN A 123 -12.05 9.76 0.27
N TYR A 124 -12.09 8.45 0.07
CA TYR A 124 -10.95 7.68 -0.41
C TYR A 124 -11.06 7.37 -1.91
N ALA A 125 -9.93 7.24 -2.59
CA ALA A 125 -9.90 6.92 -4.01
C ALA A 125 -10.38 5.49 -4.27
N SER A 126 -11.43 5.33 -5.07
CA SER A 126 -12.05 4.05 -5.44
C SER A 126 -11.58 3.52 -6.78
N ASN A 127 -10.88 4.33 -7.57
CA ASN A 127 -10.28 3.95 -8.84
C ASN A 127 -8.78 4.27 -8.87
N GLY A 128 -8.05 3.53 -9.67
CA GLY A 128 -6.60 3.67 -9.78
C GLY A 128 -6.02 2.81 -10.89
N THR A 129 -4.73 2.50 -10.80
CA THR A 129 -4.00 1.73 -11.81
C THR A 129 -3.46 0.44 -11.22
N VAL A 130 -3.28 -0.57 -12.07
CA VAL A 130 -2.61 -1.84 -11.69
C VAL A 130 -1.13 -1.59 -11.39
N ALA A 131 -0.43 -0.86 -12.26
CA ALA A 131 1.00 -0.56 -12.11
C ALA A 131 1.28 0.89 -11.70
N PRO A 132 2.38 1.18 -11.01
CA PRO A 132 2.87 2.54 -10.87
C PRO A 132 3.36 3.06 -12.21
N PHE A 133 3.29 4.37 -12.42
CA PHE A 133 3.84 5.01 -13.60
C PHE A 133 4.30 6.43 -13.29
N ASN A 134 5.55 6.73 -13.58
CA ASN A 134 6.12 8.06 -13.46
C ASN A 134 6.54 8.60 -14.83
N PRO A 135 5.81 9.57 -15.40
CA PRO A 135 6.15 10.16 -16.69
C PRO A 135 7.47 10.96 -16.68
N ASN A 136 7.92 11.38 -15.51
CA ASN A 136 9.15 12.15 -15.34
C ASN A 136 10.41 11.28 -15.25
N ALA A 137 10.28 9.96 -15.26
CA ALA A 137 11.39 9.01 -15.25
C ALA A 137 11.36 8.12 -16.49
N PRO A 138 11.66 8.65 -17.70
CA PRO A 138 11.46 7.91 -18.95
C PRO A 138 12.34 6.67 -19.09
N ALA A 139 13.46 6.58 -18.37
CA ALA A 139 14.30 5.38 -18.33
C ALA A 139 13.72 4.26 -17.45
N THR A 140 12.93 4.61 -16.43
CA THR A 140 12.32 3.68 -15.47
C THR A 140 10.89 4.10 -15.14
N PRO A 141 10.01 4.17 -16.15
CA PRO A 141 8.68 4.78 -15.97
C PRO A 141 7.78 4.00 -15.01
N PHE A 142 8.01 2.70 -14.86
CA PHE A 142 7.23 1.81 -13.98
C PHE A 142 7.93 1.60 -12.63
N THR A 143 8.32 2.68 -11.99
CA THR A 143 8.98 2.63 -10.69
C THR A 143 8.08 3.26 -9.62
N LEU A 144 7.93 2.57 -8.50
CA LEU A 144 7.30 3.12 -7.31
C LEU A 144 8.25 4.16 -6.68
N ILE A 145 7.82 5.41 -6.62
CA ILE A 145 8.56 6.51 -5.98
C ILE A 145 7.80 6.91 -4.73
N ASP A 146 8.47 6.85 -3.59
CA ASP A 146 7.85 7.24 -2.32
C ASP A 146 7.37 8.71 -2.36
N GLY A 147 6.20 8.94 -1.82
CA GLY A 147 5.56 10.26 -1.81
C GLY A 147 4.99 10.73 -3.15
N THR A 148 5.09 9.93 -4.22
CA THR A 148 4.58 10.28 -5.55
C THR A 148 3.56 9.23 -6.02
N PRO A 149 2.26 9.43 -5.74
CA PRO A 149 1.23 8.49 -6.15
C PRO A 149 1.03 8.48 -7.67
N THR A 150 0.73 7.32 -8.22
CA THR A 150 0.36 7.16 -9.63
C THR A 150 -1.13 7.38 -9.80
N LEU A 151 -1.49 8.43 -10.49
CA LEU A 151 -2.88 8.73 -10.77
C LEU A 151 -3.40 7.93 -11.98
N PRO A 152 -4.67 7.51 -11.98
CA PRO A 152 -5.29 6.90 -13.14
C PRO A 152 -5.40 7.91 -14.30
N ARG A 153 -5.63 7.41 -15.51
CA ARG A 153 -5.89 8.28 -16.68
C ARG A 153 -7.25 8.98 -16.61
N SER A 154 -8.23 8.34 -15.97
CA SER A 154 -9.52 8.93 -15.65
C SER A 154 -9.44 9.77 -14.38
N PRO A 155 -10.34 10.74 -14.19
CA PRO A 155 -10.41 11.46 -12.93
C PRO A 155 -10.54 10.50 -11.74
N ILE A 156 -9.91 10.86 -10.62
CA ILE A 156 -10.05 10.10 -9.38
C ILE A 156 -11.49 10.22 -8.90
N SER A 157 -12.11 9.07 -8.63
CA SER A 157 -13.41 9.00 -7.97
C SER A 157 -13.19 8.82 -6.48
N LYS A 158 -13.70 9.73 -5.68
CA LYS A 158 -13.69 9.63 -4.22
C LYS A 158 -15.04 9.12 -3.74
N ILE A 159 -15.00 8.18 -2.81
CA ILE A 159 -16.21 7.59 -2.20
C ILE A 159 -16.05 7.50 -0.68
N ASP A 160 -17.17 7.32 -0.01
CA ASP A 160 -17.25 7.01 1.41
C ASP A 160 -17.69 5.58 1.62
N GLN A 161 -17.12 4.92 2.61
CA GLN A 161 -17.77 3.77 3.22
C GLN A 161 -18.99 4.23 4.03
N THR A 162 -19.85 3.30 4.34
CA THR A 162 -21.08 3.54 5.11
C THR A 162 -20.90 3.10 6.56
N GLU A 163 -21.88 3.38 7.40
CA GLU A 163 -21.89 2.91 8.78
C GLU A 163 -21.80 1.39 8.89
N THR A 164 -22.43 0.66 7.96
CA THR A 164 -22.37 -0.82 7.93
C THR A 164 -20.97 -1.37 7.64
N ASP A 165 -20.08 -0.54 7.08
CA ASP A 165 -18.68 -0.90 6.84
C ASP A 165 -17.80 -0.66 8.08
N CYS A 166 -18.34 -0.02 9.15
CA CYS A 166 -17.64 0.18 10.41
C CYS A 166 -17.43 -1.13 11.16
N ASN A 167 -16.34 -1.81 10.83
CA ASN A 167 -15.86 -3.00 11.50
C ASN A 167 -14.32 -2.93 11.63
N MET A 168 -13.72 -3.91 12.28
CA MET A 168 -12.26 -3.96 12.50
C MET A 168 -11.48 -4.60 11.37
N ASP A 169 -12.12 -4.97 10.26
CA ASP A 169 -11.43 -5.51 9.10
C ASP A 169 -10.52 -4.47 8.45
N ALA A 170 -9.40 -4.92 7.90
CA ALA A 170 -8.52 -4.05 7.17
C ALA A 170 -9.23 -3.42 5.96
N LYS A 171 -9.03 -2.13 5.77
CA LYS A 171 -9.58 -1.38 4.63
C LYS A 171 -8.50 -1.16 3.58
N TYR A 172 -8.95 -0.95 2.34
CA TYR A 172 -8.05 -0.75 1.20
C TYR A 172 -8.51 0.43 0.36
N MET A 173 -7.55 1.17 -0.20
CA MET A 173 -7.79 2.33 -1.06
C MET A 173 -6.71 2.47 -2.12
N PHE A 174 -7.05 3.13 -3.24
CA PHE A 174 -6.06 3.47 -4.25
C PHE A 174 -5.19 4.65 -3.83
N GLU A 175 -4.07 4.80 -4.54
CA GLU A 175 -3.18 5.95 -4.40
C GLU A 175 -3.92 7.25 -4.70
N ASN A 176 -3.58 8.28 -3.94
CA ASN A 176 -4.01 9.66 -4.22
C ASN A 176 -3.08 10.64 -3.52
N GLU A 177 -3.04 11.87 -4.01
CA GLU A 177 -2.18 12.93 -3.48
C GLU A 177 -2.64 13.43 -2.11
N ASN A 178 -3.89 13.19 -1.77
CA ASN A 178 -4.47 13.49 -0.45
C ASN A 178 -4.29 14.95 -0.04
N TYR A 179 -4.59 15.90 -0.94
CA TYR A 179 -4.44 17.33 -0.69
C TYR A 179 -5.29 17.82 0.48
N SER A 180 -4.85 18.91 1.12
CA SER A 180 -5.50 19.47 2.32
C SER A 180 -6.98 19.80 2.17
N ASN A 181 -7.44 20.11 0.97
CA ASN A 181 -8.84 20.41 0.67
C ASN A 181 -9.67 19.21 0.18
N ASP A 182 -9.03 18.06 -0.01
CA ASP A 182 -9.67 16.83 -0.50
C ASP A 182 -9.06 15.58 0.18
N GLN A 183 -9.01 15.62 1.52
CA GLN A 183 -8.36 14.57 2.30
C GLN A 183 -9.21 13.32 2.43
N THR A 184 -8.55 12.16 2.32
CA THR A 184 -9.05 10.91 2.87
C THR A 184 -8.98 10.97 4.38
N TYR A 185 -10.06 10.58 5.05
CA TYR A 185 -10.14 10.53 6.50
C TYR A 185 -10.79 9.23 6.98
N ILE A 186 -10.71 8.99 8.27
CA ILE A 186 -11.25 7.80 8.93
C ILE A 186 -12.32 8.25 9.92
N ILE A 187 -13.46 7.58 9.91
CA ILE A 187 -14.43 7.63 11.00
C ILE A 187 -14.19 6.40 11.88
N ILE A 188 -13.82 6.65 13.12
CA ILE A 188 -13.66 5.61 14.14
C ILE A 188 -14.94 5.51 14.93
N LYS A 189 -15.45 4.31 15.11
CA LYS A 189 -16.52 3.97 16.03
C LYS A 189 -15.90 3.41 17.31
N GLY A 190 -16.32 3.91 18.45
CA GLY A 190 -15.78 3.44 19.73
C GLY A 190 -16.50 3.99 20.92
N LYS A 191 -16.12 3.50 22.07
CA LYS A 191 -16.71 3.88 23.37
C LYS A 191 -15.65 4.03 24.45
N LEU A 192 -15.94 4.84 25.43
CA LEU A 192 -15.16 4.90 26.67
C LEU A 192 -15.29 3.59 27.45
N THR A 193 -14.20 3.16 28.03
CA THR A 193 -14.16 1.97 28.89
C THR A 193 -15.18 2.12 30.04
N GLY A 194 -16.05 1.14 30.19
CA GLY A 194 -17.13 1.16 31.19
C GLY A 194 -18.39 1.92 30.76
N LYS A 195 -18.43 2.50 29.55
CA LYS A 195 -19.63 3.06 28.95
C LYS A 195 -20.21 2.10 27.91
N THR A 196 -21.52 2.20 27.69
CA THR A 196 -22.25 1.41 26.68
C THR A 196 -22.49 2.20 25.38
N GLU A 197 -22.45 3.51 25.47
CA GLU A 197 -22.68 4.41 24.34
C GLU A 197 -21.47 4.40 23.39
N GLU A 198 -21.72 4.10 22.13
CA GLU A 198 -20.73 4.19 21.05
C GLU A 198 -20.91 5.51 20.32
N LEU A 199 -19.81 6.18 20.03
CA LEU A 199 -19.78 7.43 19.29
C LEU A 199 -18.83 7.32 18.09
N TYR A 200 -18.98 8.23 17.16
CA TYR A 200 -18.20 8.31 15.93
C TYR A 200 -17.25 9.51 15.98
N TYR A 201 -15.99 9.28 15.60
CA TYR A 201 -14.92 10.28 15.69
C TYR A 201 -14.19 10.38 14.36
N LYS A 202 -14.02 11.59 13.84
CA LYS A 202 -13.30 11.85 12.60
C LYS A 202 -11.80 12.02 12.88
N ILE A 203 -10.97 11.25 12.17
CA ILE A 203 -9.50 11.35 12.22
C ILE A 203 -8.96 11.52 10.81
N GLN A 204 -8.04 12.47 10.65
CA GLN A 204 -7.32 12.71 9.40
C GLN A 204 -6.03 11.89 9.34
N LEU A 205 -5.62 11.50 8.13
CA LEU A 205 -4.33 10.85 7.87
C LEU A 205 -3.24 11.92 7.70
N LEU A 206 -2.67 12.37 8.81
CA LEU A 206 -1.66 13.42 8.84
C LEU A 206 -0.28 12.85 9.21
N ASP A 207 0.75 13.43 8.61
CA ASP A 207 2.14 13.21 9.01
C ASP A 207 2.49 13.99 10.30
N THR A 208 3.75 13.94 10.65
CA THR A 208 4.30 14.60 11.84
C THR A 208 4.21 16.13 11.79
N ASP A 209 4.23 16.69 10.59
CA ASP A 209 4.09 18.13 10.33
C ASP A 209 2.64 18.57 10.20
N LYS A 210 1.70 17.66 10.49
CA LYS A 210 0.25 17.84 10.31
C LYS A 210 -0.15 18.08 8.85
N LYS A 211 0.64 17.59 7.93
CA LYS A 211 0.30 17.57 6.51
C LYS A 211 -0.36 16.25 6.15
N PRO A 212 -1.32 16.24 5.22
CA PRO A 212 -1.89 15.00 4.74
C PRO A 212 -0.83 14.08 4.13
N TYR A 213 -0.84 12.82 4.54
CA TYR A 213 -0.01 11.79 3.89
C TYR A 213 -0.48 11.57 2.46
N PRO A 214 0.39 11.61 1.45
CA PRO A 214 0.07 11.00 0.17
C PRO A 214 -0.24 9.52 0.38
N VAL A 215 -1.34 9.05 -0.19
CA VAL A 215 -1.68 7.63 -0.14
C VAL A 215 -0.93 6.90 -1.22
N MET A 216 -0.06 6.00 -0.82
CA MET A 216 0.82 5.22 -1.71
C MET A 216 0.39 3.75 -1.73
N ARG A 217 0.35 3.14 -2.92
CA ARG A 217 0.17 1.68 -3.07
C ARG A 217 1.22 0.90 -2.28
N ASN A 218 0.90 -0.31 -1.96
CA ASN A 218 1.80 -1.28 -1.31
C ASN A 218 2.22 -0.90 0.12
N TYR A 219 1.79 0.25 0.66
CA TYR A 219 2.01 0.64 2.05
C TYR A 219 0.85 0.26 2.96
N HIS A 220 1.18 0.07 4.22
CA HIS A 220 0.23 -0.12 5.30
C HIS A 220 0.21 1.11 6.20
N TYR A 221 -0.90 1.82 6.24
CA TYR A 221 -1.15 2.92 7.14
C TYR A 221 -1.81 2.37 8.40
N LYS A 222 -1.01 2.20 9.44
CA LYS A 222 -1.44 1.72 10.74
C LYS A 222 -1.74 2.93 11.62
N VAL A 223 -2.99 3.13 11.96
CA VAL A 223 -3.44 4.19 12.86
C VAL A 223 -3.51 3.63 14.28
N VAL A 224 -2.72 4.18 15.19
CA VAL A 224 -2.68 3.73 16.59
C VAL A 224 -3.16 4.87 17.49
N ILE A 225 -4.29 4.68 18.13
CA ILE A 225 -4.82 5.63 19.11
C ILE A 225 -4.00 5.50 20.40
N LYS A 226 -3.21 6.52 20.69
CA LYS A 226 -2.31 6.54 21.87
C LYS A 226 -2.98 7.05 23.12
N SER A 227 -3.85 8.03 22.96
CA SER A 227 -4.62 8.59 24.07
C SER A 227 -5.97 9.10 23.61
N PHE A 228 -6.92 9.09 24.51
CA PHE A 228 -8.28 9.55 24.29
C PHE A 228 -8.72 10.44 25.46
N SER A 229 -9.16 11.67 25.17
CA SER A 229 -9.74 12.56 26.18
C SER A 229 -11.24 12.32 26.32
N GLU A 230 -11.74 12.23 27.54
CA GLU A 230 -13.17 12.10 27.81
C GLU A 230 -13.99 13.32 27.33
N SER A 231 -13.30 14.45 27.09
CA SER A 231 -13.91 15.65 26.45
C SER A 231 -13.93 15.58 24.92
N ALA A 232 -13.52 14.47 24.31
CA ALA A 232 -13.61 14.31 22.88
C ALA A 232 -15.08 14.36 22.45
N ASN A 233 -15.39 15.27 21.52
CA ASN A 233 -16.72 15.41 20.97
C ASN A 233 -16.94 14.34 19.90
N GLY A 234 -17.51 13.20 20.30
CA GLY A 234 -18.00 12.20 19.37
C GLY A 234 -19.40 12.58 18.86
N SER A 235 -19.71 12.18 17.65
CA SER A 235 -21.05 12.27 17.09
C SER A 235 -21.85 11.01 17.42
N THR A 236 -23.13 11.15 17.69
CA THR A 236 -24.02 9.98 17.90
C THR A 236 -24.35 9.27 16.58
N GLU A 237 -24.29 10.00 15.48
CA GLU A 237 -24.60 9.50 14.15
C GLU A 237 -23.34 9.50 13.26
N PHE A 238 -23.18 8.46 12.45
CA PHE A 238 -22.09 8.35 11.48
C PHE A 238 -22.06 9.50 10.47
N ALA A 239 -23.24 9.91 10.01
CA ALA A 239 -23.37 11.01 9.04
C ALA A 239 -22.90 12.35 9.61
N ASP A 240 -23.16 12.61 10.88
CA ASP A 240 -22.73 13.84 11.55
C ASP A 240 -21.22 13.86 11.75
N ALA A 241 -20.62 12.71 12.07
CA ALA A 241 -19.17 12.59 12.18
C ALA A 241 -18.44 12.94 10.86
N LYS A 242 -19.03 12.65 9.70
CA LYS A 242 -18.44 12.98 8.39
C LYS A 242 -18.30 14.50 8.19
N THR A 243 -19.27 15.27 8.67
CA THR A 243 -19.31 16.73 8.51
C THR A 243 -18.69 17.48 9.68
N SER A 244 -18.40 16.79 10.79
CA SER A 244 -17.75 17.40 11.95
C SER A 244 -16.29 17.77 11.68
N GLU A 245 -15.77 18.67 12.50
CA GLU A 245 -14.33 18.90 12.55
C GLU A 245 -13.60 17.65 13.05
N PRO A 246 -12.34 17.43 12.62
CA PRO A 246 -11.53 16.34 13.14
C PRO A 246 -11.42 16.38 14.66
N SER A 247 -11.45 15.23 15.29
CA SER A 247 -11.41 15.10 16.76
C SER A 247 -10.03 15.42 17.30
N ASN A 248 -9.81 16.65 17.73
CA ASN A 248 -8.52 17.12 18.26
C ASN A 248 -8.13 16.49 19.62
N ASN A 249 -9.07 15.85 20.30
CA ASN A 249 -8.88 15.24 21.62
C ASN A 249 -8.56 13.75 21.56
N ILE A 250 -8.36 13.23 20.35
CA ILE A 250 -7.85 11.89 20.08
C ILE A 250 -6.45 12.04 19.53
N TYR A 251 -5.46 11.57 20.29
CA TYR A 251 -4.10 11.50 19.79
C TYR A 251 -3.88 10.16 19.12
N ALA A 252 -3.79 10.17 17.80
CA ALA A 252 -3.48 9.01 16.99
C ALA A 252 -2.15 9.20 16.26
N GLU A 253 -1.30 8.20 16.30
CA GLU A 253 -0.09 8.12 15.50
C GLU A 253 -0.36 7.26 14.26
N ILE A 254 0.15 7.71 13.12
CA ILE A 254 0.02 6.98 11.86
C ILE A 254 1.38 6.47 11.45
N PHE A 255 1.51 5.16 11.38
CA PHE A 255 2.70 4.48 10.92
C PHE A 255 2.52 4.09 9.46
N LYS A 256 3.38 4.62 8.60
CA LYS A 256 3.48 4.21 7.21
C LYS A 256 4.48 3.07 7.11
N GLU A 257 3.99 1.84 7.09
CA GLU A 257 4.81 0.64 7.03
C GLU A 257 5.01 0.18 5.58
N SER A 258 6.26 0.04 5.16
CA SER A 258 6.62 -0.65 3.93
C SER A 258 6.44 -2.17 4.12
N PRO A 259 6.11 -2.91 3.07
CA PRO A 259 6.21 -4.36 3.13
C PRO A 259 7.66 -4.78 3.34
N SER A 260 7.85 -6.00 3.85
CA SER A 260 9.18 -6.60 4.03
C SER A 260 9.99 -6.53 2.73
N ILE A 261 11.26 -6.17 2.86
CA ILE A 261 12.20 -6.13 1.74
C ILE A 261 12.77 -7.54 1.56
N SER A 262 12.64 -8.10 0.37
CA SER A 262 13.29 -9.35 -0.01
C SER A 262 14.25 -9.10 -1.17
N ASP A 263 15.39 -9.79 -1.14
CA ASP A 263 16.33 -9.81 -2.25
C ASP A 263 16.15 -11.05 -3.15
N ASN A 264 16.94 -11.10 -4.23
CA ASN A 264 16.91 -12.19 -5.21
C ASN A 264 17.39 -13.55 -4.67
N ASN A 265 17.95 -13.59 -3.46
CA ASN A 265 18.49 -14.80 -2.83
C ASN A 265 17.59 -15.33 -1.71
N ASN A 266 16.32 -14.98 -1.74
CA ASN A 266 15.34 -15.37 -0.71
C ASN A 266 15.68 -14.85 0.70
N ASN A 267 16.40 -13.71 0.76
CA ASN A 267 16.66 -13.02 2.01
C ASN A 267 15.58 -11.99 2.26
N VAL A 268 15.05 -11.95 3.47
CA VAL A 268 13.98 -11.05 3.87
C VAL A 268 14.43 -10.25 5.08
N LEU A 269 14.43 -8.92 4.97
CA LEU A 269 14.58 -8.02 6.10
C LEU A 269 13.21 -7.46 6.47
N THR A 270 12.77 -7.74 7.67
CA THR A 270 11.55 -7.18 8.25
C THR A 270 11.93 -6.21 9.35
N VAL A 271 11.36 -5.01 9.31
CA VAL A 271 11.59 -3.97 10.32
C VAL A 271 10.24 -3.62 10.94
N SER A 272 10.20 -3.51 12.27
CA SER A 272 8.94 -3.25 12.99
C SER A 272 8.30 -1.92 12.63
N ARG A 273 9.12 -0.91 12.28
CA ARG A 273 8.67 0.44 11.92
C ARG A 273 9.69 1.11 11.02
N LEU A 274 9.22 1.94 10.07
CA LEU A 274 10.08 2.71 9.17
C LEU A 274 10.14 4.21 9.49
N HIS A 275 9.13 4.74 10.17
CA HIS A 275 9.05 6.15 10.54
C HIS A 275 8.67 6.28 12.01
N PHE A 276 9.32 7.24 12.69
CA PHE A 276 9.11 7.53 14.10
C PHE A 276 8.98 9.02 14.32
N LEU A 277 8.07 9.41 15.20
CA LEU A 277 7.94 10.76 15.67
C LEU A 277 8.17 10.81 17.16
N PHE A 278 9.09 11.66 17.60
CA PHE A 278 9.25 12.03 19.01
C PHE A 278 8.65 13.41 19.24
N THR A 279 7.65 13.49 20.08
CA THR A 279 7.10 14.76 20.57
C THR A 279 7.78 15.24 21.84
N GLN A 280 8.60 14.38 22.43
CA GLN A 280 9.43 14.62 23.61
C GLN A 280 10.59 13.65 23.64
N ALA A 281 11.61 13.88 24.47
CA ALA A 281 12.71 12.94 24.65
C ALA A 281 12.20 11.57 25.09
N GLY A 282 12.68 10.53 24.46
CA GLY A 282 12.23 9.15 24.70
C GLY A 282 13.16 8.12 24.06
N THR A 283 12.94 6.86 24.39
CA THR A 283 13.69 5.74 23.83
C THR A 283 12.90 5.10 22.68
N LEU A 284 13.51 5.02 21.53
CA LEU A 284 12.98 4.27 20.38
C LEU A 284 13.43 2.82 20.46
N LYS A 285 12.47 1.89 20.37
CA LYS A 285 12.75 0.48 20.15
C LYS A 285 12.35 0.09 18.74
N VAL A 286 13.32 -0.28 17.92
CA VAL A 286 13.11 -0.86 16.59
C VAL A 286 13.48 -2.32 16.69
N SER A 287 12.59 -3.20 16.26
CA SER A 287 12.93 -4.59 16.04
C SER A 287 13.12 -4.83 14.55
N ALA A 288 14.17 -5.54 14.22
CA ALA A 288 14.44 -6.00 12.87
C ALA A 288 14.70 -7.51 12.89
N GLN A 289 14.26 -8.19 11.85
CA GLN A 289 14.48 -9.62 11.67
C GLN A 289 15.01 -9.84 10.25
N TYR A 290 16.11 -10.55 10.14
CA TYR A 290 16.65 -10.99 8.88
C TYR A 290 16.49 -12.50 8.75
N THR A 291 15.96 -12.94 7.63
CA THR A 291 15.75 -14.35 7.31
C THR A 291 16.42 -14.66 5.97
N ALA A 292 17.32 -15.63 5.97
CA ALA A 292 17.99 -16.13 4.76
C ALA A 292 17.53 -17.56 4.49
N ASN A 293 17.00 -17.83 3.31
CA ASN A 293 16.48 -19.16 2.92
C ASN A 293 15.52 -19.79 3.95
N GLY A 294 14.68 -18.97 4.56
CA GLY A 294 13.75 -19.42 5.58
C GLY A 294 14.33 -19.59 7.00
N VAL A 295 15.62 -19.32 7.18
CA VAL A 295 16.31 -19.38 8.49
C VAL A 295 16.57 -17.98 9.00
N THR A 296 16.11 -17.68 10.21
CA THR A 296 16.37 -16.38 10.85
C THR A 296 17.82 -16.30 11.30
N ASP A 297 18.52 -15.25 10.84
CA ASP A 297 19.91 -14.94 11.22
C ASP A 297 20.08 -13.44 11.49
N ASN A 298 19.69 -13.00 12.65
CA ASN A 298 19.77 -11.60 13.04
C ASN A 298 21.20 -11.07 13.24
N SER A 299 22.23 -11.96 13.22
CA SER A 299 23.63 -11.55 13.26
C SER A 299 24.07 -10.77 12.01
N LYS A 300 23.31 -10.85 10.94
CA LYS A 300 23.51 -10.11 9.68
C LYS A 300 22.97 -8.69 9.71
N ILE A 301 22.25 -8.30 10.76
CA ILE A 301 21.67 -6.96 10.89
C ILE A 301 22.73 -6.05 11.51
N SER A 302 23.03 -4.95 10.81
CA SER A 302 23.74 -3.81 11.39
C SER A 302 22.82 -2.60 11.40
N VAL A 303 22.88 -1.83 12.48
CA VAL A 303 22.12 -0.59 12.62
C VAL A 303 23.09 0.56 12.75
N SER A 304 22.89 1.60 11.93
CA SER A 304 23.67 2.83 11.99
C SER A 304 22.75 4.03 11.82
N ILE A 305 23.14 5.15 12.41
CA ILE A 305 22.51 6.45 12.17
C ILE A 305 23.16 7.02 10.91
N ALA A 306 22.38 7.16 9.84
CA ALA A 306 22.89 7.67 8.55
C ALA A 306 23.07 9.20 8.56
N GLU A 307 22.12 9.93 9.18
CA GLU A 307 22.14 11.37 9.36
C GLU A 307 21.55 11.75 10.70
N ASP A 308 22.27 12.53 11.48
CA ASP A 308 21.80 13.18 12.70
C ASP A 308 21.81 14.70 12.50
N GLN A 309 20.67 15.24 12.08
CA GLN A 309 20.50 16.66 11.81
C GLN A 309 20.20 17.47 13.08
N GLY A 310 21.00 17.38 14.08
CA GLY A 310 20.84 18.22 15.24
C GLY A 310 21.05 17.55 16.59
N SER A 311 21.82 16.49 16.62
CA SER A 311 22.15 15.75 17.87
C SER A 311 20.90 15.28 18.63
N ILE A 312 19.88 14.87 17.89
CA ILE A 312 18.61 14.41 18.46
C ILE A 312 18.71 12.95 18.90
N LEU A 313 19.60 12.18 18.26
CA LEU A 313 19.80 10.76 18.55
C LEU A 313 21.16 10.56 19.23
N HIS A 314 21.15 9.90 20.36
CA HIS A 314 22.34 9.41 21.04
C HIS A 314 22.31 7.87 21.04
N ASN A 315 23.46 7.25 20.80
CA ASN A 315 23.63 5.79 20.89
C ASN A 315 23.48 5.30 22.33
#